data_c31b3e9f58c7d567307cc4c2b6a42623
#
_entry.id   c31b3e9f58c7d567307cc4c2b6a42623
#
_cell.length_a   1.000
_cell.length_b   1.000
_cell.length_c   1.000
_cell.angle_alpha   90.00
_cell.angle_beta   90.00
_cell.angle_gamma   90.00
#
_symmetry.space_group_name_H-M   'P 1'
#
loop_
_entity.id
_entity.type
_entity.pdbx_description
1 polymer ?
#
loop_
_entity_poly.entity_id
_entity_poly.type
_entity_poly.pdbx_seq_one_letter_code
_entity_poly.pdbx_strand_id
1 'polypeptide(L)'
;NEPELWAKVKKIMLPKDYIAYRLTGVHCTDVSDASGMLLFDVKNRCWSKEMCEICGVREEQLATCYESYEKVGCVLPEVADELGLPHNVVVAAGAGDNAAAAVGTGTVGDNMCNISLGTSGTIFISSNHFGVDQHNALHSFAHADGHYHLMGCMLSAASCNKWWMDEIIGTKDYAAEQAQISKLGENHVYFLPYLMGERSPHNDPNARGTFIGMTMDTSRADMTQAVLEGVAFALRDSLEVAKSLGIHLER
;
A
#
# COMPACT_ATOMS: atom_id res chain seq x y z
N ASN A 1 6.93 16.23 -19.57
CA ASN A 1 7.95 16.20 -20.63
C ASN A 1 7.33 16.19 -22.03
N GLU A 2 5.99 16.07 -22.14
CA GLU A 2 5.25 15.98 -23.42
C GLU A 2 4.09 17.00 -23.44
N PRO A 3 4.38 18.31 -23.50
CA PRO A 3 3.37 19.36 -23.33
C PRO A 3 2.29 19.34 -24.42
N GLU A 4 2.64 18.95 -25.64
CA GLU A 4 1.69 18.85 -26.75
C GLU A 4 0.71 17.67 -26.57
N LEU A 5 1.16 16.57 -25.98
CA LEU A 5 0.29 15.46 -25.61
C LEU A 5 -0.59 15.83 -24.41
N TRP A 6 0.00 16.48 -23.40
CA TRP A 6 -0.73 16.94 -22.24
C TRP A 6 -1.90 17.88 -22.60
N ALA A 7 -1.67 18.80 -23.52
CA ALA A 7 -2.71 19.70 -24.01
C ALA A 7 -3.93 18.97 -24.64
N LYS A 8 -3.74 17.73 -25.11
CA LYS A 8 -4.79 16.90 -25.71
C LYS A 8 -5.51 16.01 -24.72
N VAL A 9 -4.98 15.85 -23.48
CA VAL A 9 -5.57 14.99 -22.45
C VAL A 9 -6.93 15.55 -22.03
N LYS A 10 -7.98 14.77 -22.20
CA LYS A 10 -9.34 15.13 -21.85
C LYS A 10 -9.76 14.57 -20.50
N LYS A 11 -9.30 13.36 -20.17
CA LYS A 11 -9.67 12.64 -18.96
C LYS A 11 -8.46 11.93 -18.38
N ILE A 12 -8.37 11.90 -17.06
CA ILE A 12 -7.38 11.17 -16.28
C ILE A 12 -8.12 10.03 -15.58
N MET A 13 -7.55 8.83 -15.68
CA MET A 13 -8.13 7.61 -15.08
C MET A 13 -7.03 6.77 -14.46
N LEU A 14 -7.31 6.15 -13.34
CA LEU A 14 -6.53 5.04 -12.83
C LEU A 14 -6.85 3.74 -13.61
N PRO A 15 -6.01 2.71 -13.58
CA PRO A 15 -6.28 1.47 -14.31
C PRO A 15 -7.64 0.85 -14.01
N LYS A 16 -8.04 0.82 -12.74
CA LYS A 16 -9.35 0.36 -12.28
C LYS A 16 -10.49 1.20 -12.87
N ASP A 17 -10.33 2.51 -12.87
CA ASP A 17 -11.34 3.45 -13.39
C ASP A 17 -11.57 3.25 -14.88
N TYR A 18 -10.51 2.95 -15.65
CA TYR A 18 -10.64 2.64 -17.06
C TYR A 18 -11.47 1.38 -17.30
N ILE A 19 -11.30 0.35 -16.46
CA ILE A 19 -12.13 -0.85 -16.55
C ILE A 19 -13.59 -0.53 -16.24
N ALA A 20 -13.86 0.21 -15.15
CA ALA A 20 -15.21 0.66 -14.81
C ALA A 20 -15.84 1.49 -15.94
N TYR A 21 -15.06 2.40 -16.55
CA TYR A 21 -15.49 3.17 -17.71
C TYR A 21 -15.84 2.28 -18.90
N ARG A 22 -15.02 1.27 -19.21
CA ARG A 22 -15.30 0.33 -20.31
C ARG A 22 -16.55 -0.50 -20.07
N LEU A 23 -16.86 -0.81 -18.80
CA LEU A 23 -18.07 -1.55 -18.44
C LEU A 23 -19.33 -0.68 -18.45
N THR A 24 -19.23 0.59 -18.07
CA THR A 24 -20.41 1.42 -17.77
C THR A 24 -20.54 2.68 -18.65
N GLY A 25 -19.47 3.11 -19.30
CA GLY A 25 -19.41 4.42 -19.95
C GLY A 25 -19.25 5.60 -18.99
N VAL A 26 -19.18 5.38 -17.67
CA VAL A 26 -19.10 6.43 -16.66
C VAL A 26 -17.65 6.71 -16.28
N HIS A 27 -17.25 7.98 -16.36
CA HIS A 27 -15.94 8.44 -15.90
C HIS A 27 -15.96 8.64 -14.39
N CYS A 28 -15.59 7.62 -13.64
CA CYS A 28 -15.63 7.54 -12.17
C CYS A 28 -14.33 7.05 -11.58
N THR A 29 -14.10 7.37 -10.33
CA THR A 29 -13.10 6.78 -9.44
C THR A 29 -13.68 6.61 -8.05
N ASP A 30 -12.94 6.01 -7.13
CA ASP A 30 -13.34 5.93 -5.73
C ASP A 30 -12.37 6.67 -4.80
N VAL A 31 -12.84 6.98 -3.60
CA VAL A 31 -12.08 7.76 -2.61
C VAL A 31 -10.78 7.08 -2.18
N SER A 32 -10.75 5.74 -2.10
CA SER A 32 -9.58 5.02 -1.61
C SER A 32 -8.43 5.05 -2.62
N ASP A 33 -8.74 4.84 -3.90
CA ASP A 33 -7.74 4.86 -4.98
C ASP A 33 -7.33 6.31 -5.34
N ALA A 34 -8.30 7.25 -5.36
CA ALA A 34 -8.05 8.67 -5.54
C ALA A 34 -7.10 9.25 -4.49
N SER A 35 -7.14 8.74 -3.24
CA SER A 35 -6.24 9.14 -2.15
C SER A 35 -4.76 8.98 -2.51
N GLY A 36 -4.41 8.05 -3.40
CA GLY A 36 -3.05 7.84 -3.89
C GLY A 36 -2.60 8.78 -5.00
N MET A 37 -3.48 9.59 -5.57
CA MET A 37 -3.18 10.44 -6.74
C MET A 37 -2.47 11.76 -6.39
N LEU A 38 -2.28 12.12 -5.13
CA LEU A 38 -1.79 13.42 -4.63
C LEU A 38 -2.70 14.63 -4.95
N LEU A 39 -3.73 14.46 -5.73
CA LEU A 39 -4.69 15.49 -6.14
C LEU A 39 -5.94 15.49 -5.24
N PHE A 40 -6.05 14.54 -4.33
CA PHE A 40 -7.24 14.30 -3.53
C PHE A 40 -7.07 14.79 -2.10
N ASP A 41 -8.00 15.59 -1.61
CA ASP A 41 -8.12 15.97 -0.20
C ASP A 41 -8.82 14.84 0.55
N VAL A 42 -8.03 13.99 1.18
CA VAL A 42 -8.50 12.81 1.90
C VAL A 42 -9.46 13.17 3.03
N LYS A 43 -9.17 14.26 3.75
CA LYS A 43 -10.00 14.73 4.88
C LYS A 43 -11.40 15.14 4.43
N ASN A 44 -11.47 15.92 3.37
CA ASN A 44 -12.71 16.48 2.85
C ASN A 44 -13.34 15.60 1.75
N ARG A 45 -12.69 14.50 1.35
CA ARG A 45 -13.13 13.50 0.36
C ARG A 45 -13.50 14.16 -0.98
N CYS A 46 -12.65 15.05 -1.45
CA CYS A 46 -12.84 15.78 -2.71
C CYS A 46 -11.50 16.09 -3.38
N TRP A 47 -11.54 16.49 -4.64
CA TRP A 47 -10.35 16.96 -5.34
C TRP A 47 -9.82 18.25 -4.71
N SER A 48 -8.51 18.32 -4.47
CA SER A 48 -7.83 19.50 -3.96
C SER A 48 -7.61 20.51 -5.08
N LYS A 49 -8.29 21.64 -5.02
CA LYS A 49 -8.12 22.74 -5.99
C LYS A 49 -6.69 23.24 -6.04
N GLU A 50 -6.08 23.42 -4.87
CA GLU A 50 -4.70 23.86 -4.74
C GLU A 50 -3.71 22.90 -5.41
N MET A 51 -3.84 21.60 -5.16
CA MET A 51 -2.98 20.60 -5.79
C MET A 51 -3.22 20.49 -7.29
N CYS A 52 -4.46 20.63 -7.74
CA CYS A 52 -4.78 20.66 -9.17
C CYS A 52 -4.11 21.86 -9.87
N GLU A 53 -4.14 23.04 -9.25
CA GLU A 53 -3.46 24.25 -9.74
C GLU A 53 -1.94 24.05 -9.80
N ILE A 54 -1.32 23.55 -8.74
CA ILE A 54 0.13 23.25 -8.68
C ILE A 54 0.54 22.27 -9.78
N CYS A 55 -0.26 21.22 -10.02
CA CYS A 55 0.03 20.19 -11.00
C CYS A 55 -0.41 20.56 -12.42
N GLY A 56 -1.08 21.68 -12.64
CA GLY A 56 -1.63 22.08 -13.92
C GLY A 56 -2.73 21.14 -14.43
N VAL A 57 -3.50 20.55 -13.52
CA VAL A 57 -4.62 19.65 -13.80
C VAL A 57 -5.93 20.44 -13.72
N ARG A 58 -6.78 20.32 -14.72
CA ARG A 58 -8.11 20.93 -14.71
C ARG A 58 -9.13 19.98 -14.08
N GLU A 59 -10.03 20.50 -13.28
CA GLU A 59 -11.07 19.71 -12.59
C GLU A 59 -11.90 18.86 -13.58
N GLU A 60 -12.18 19.38 -14.76
CA GLU A 60 -12.90 18.67 -15.83
C GLU A 60 -12.17 17.43 -16.37
N GLN A 61 -10.86 17.30 -16.11
CA GLN A 61 -10.07 16.13 -16.48
C GLN A 61 -10.17 15.01 -15.45
N LEU A 62 -10.59 15.33 -14.22
CA LEU A 62 -10.70 14.38 -13.13
C LEU A 62 -12.04 13.63 -13.16
N ALA A 63 -12.04 12.43 -12.63
CA ALA A 63 -13.23 11.60 -12.53
C ALA A 63 -14.17 12.07 -11.42
N THR A 64 -15.46 11.78 -11.54
CA THR A 64 -16.37 11.88 -10.40
C THR A 64 -15.97 10.85 -9.36
N CYS A 65 -15.74 11.31 -8.13
CA CYS A 65 -15.33 10.46 -7.03
C CYS A 65 -16.53 9.96 -6.25
N TYR A 66 -16.56 8.66 -5.97
CA TYR A 66 -17.59 7.94 -5.25
C TYR A 66 -17.00 7.28 -4.00
N GLU A 67 -17.84 6.91 -3.05
CA GLU A 67 -17.45 5.91 -2.06
C GLU A 67 -17.24 4.56 -2.75
N SER A 68 -16.30 3.76 -2.24
CA SER A 68 -15.90 2.50 -2.89
C SER A 68 -17.07 1.53 -3.12
N TYR A 69 -18.04 1.53 -2.23
CA TYR A 69 -19.25 0.68 -2.29
C TYR A 69 -20.41 1.28 -3.10
N GLU A 70 -20.30 2.52 -3.54
CA GLU A 70 -21.38 3.17 -4.28
C GLU A 70 -21.52 2.63 -5.70
N LYS A 71 -22.76 2.55 -6.14
CA LYS A 71 -23.09 2.21 -7.52
C LYS A 71 -22.73 3.35 -8.47
N VAL A 72 -21.90 3.07 -9.47
CA VAL A 72 -21.54 4.04 -10.53
C VAL A 72 -22.39 3.85 -11.79
N GLY A 73 -22.92 2.67 -12.01
CA GLY A 73 -23.76 2.38 -13.17
C GLY A 73 -24.15 0.91 -13.26
N CYS A 74 -24.71 0.55 -14.41
CA CYS A 74 -24.87 -0.84 -14.82
C CYS A 74 -23.94 -1.12 -16.00
N VAL A 75 -23.62 -2.39 -16.21
CA VAL A 75 -22.89 -2.83 -17.40
C VAL A 75 -23.67 -2.42 -18.66
N LEU A 76 -22.98 -1.85 -19.64
CA LEU A 76 -23.57 -1.48 -20.93
C LEU A 76 -24.16 -2.71 -21.61
N PRO A 77 -25.35 -2.61 -22.28
CA PRO A 77 -26.00 -3.78 -22.88
C PRO A 77 -25.10 -4.56 -23.83
N GLU A 78 -24.35 -3.88 -24.69
CA GLU A 78 -23.43 -4.49 -25.65
C GLU A 78 -22.28 -5.25 -24.96
N VAL A 79 -21.79 -4.72 -23.80
CA VAL A 79 -20.75 -5.38 -23.01
C VAL A 79 -21.32 -6.57 -22.25
N ALA A 80 -22.55 -6.45 -21.75
CA ALA A 80 -23.24 -7.55 -21.09
C ALA A 80 -23.47 -8.72 -22.04
N ASP A 81 -23.89 -8.44 -23.28
CA ASP A 81 -24.09 -9.44 -24.33
C ASP A 81 -22.76 -10.14 -24.69
N GLU A 82 -21.69 -9.38 -24.88
CA GLU A 82 -20.34 -9.91 -25.17
C GLU A 82 -19.82 -10.83 -24.08
N LEU A 83 -20.05 -10.46 -22.80
CA LEU A 83 -19.58 -11.20 -21.62
C LEU A 83 -20.56 -12.27 -21.13
N GLY A 84 -21.75 -12.38 -21.73
CA GLY A 84 -22.80 -13.30 -21.29
C GLY A 84 -23.38 -12.95 -19.93
N LEU A 85 -23.44 -11.65 -19.59
CA LEU A 85 -23.95 -11.14 -18.32
C LEU A 85 -25.41 -10.68 -18.44
N PRO A 86 -26.20 -10.72 -17.35
CA PRO A 86 -27.50 -10.05 -17.31
C PRO A 86 -27.35 -8.52 -17.49
N HIS A 87 -28.31 -7.90 -18.19
CA HIS A 87 -28.27 -6.44 -18.45
C HIS A 87 -28.46 -5.56 -17.20
N ASN A 88 -28.82 -6.15 -16.06
CA ASN A 88 -29.01 -5.44 -14.79
C ASN A 88 -27.82 -5.56 -13.83
N VAL A 89 -26.67 -6.06 -14.30
CA VAL A 89 -25.46 -6.15 -13.47
C VAL A 89 -24.98 -4.75 -13.08
N VAL A 90 -24.87 -4.54 -11.78
CA VAL A 90 -24.43 -3.28 -11.17
C VAL A 90 -22.92 -3.24 -11.07
N VAL A 91 -22.33 -2.10 -11.36
CA VAL A 91 -20.90 -1.82 -11.16
C VAL A 91 -20.77 -0.85 -9.99
N ALA A 92 -20.01 -1.24 -8.98
CA ALA A 92 -19.58 -0.36 -7.89
C ALA A 92 -18.31 0.41 -8.29
N ALA A 93 -18.02 1.51 -7.61
CA ALA A 93 -16.82 2.30 -7.83
C ALA A 93 -15.54 1.47 -7.63
N GLY A 94 -15.61 0.48 -6.73
CA GLY A 94 -14.48 -0.38 -6.40
C GLY A 94 -13.52 0.29 -5.42
N ALA A 95 -12.31 -0.24 -5.27
CA ALA A 95 -11.34 0.28 -4.31
C ALA A 95 -9.91 0.10 -4.83
N GLY A 96 -8.99 0.90 -4.32
CA GLY A 96 -7.56 0.61 -4.42
C GLY A 96 -7.25 -0.76 -3.80
N ASP A 97 -6.25 -1.46 -4.32
CA ASP A 97 -5.94 -2.87 -4.00
C ASP A 97 -5.74 -3.13 -2.50
N ASN A 98 -5.02 -2.25 -1.80
CA ASN A 98 -4.81 -2.37 -0.35
C ASN A 98 -6.11 -2.20 0.45
N ALA A 99 -6.96 -1.24 0.07
CA ALA A 99 -8.25 -1.04 0.72
C ALA A 99 -9.22 -2.20 0.44
N ALA A 100 -9.22 -2.73 -0.79
CA ALA A 100 -10.01 -3.92 -1.13
C ALA A 100 -9.53 -5.16 -0.37
N ALA A 101 -8.20 -5.37 -0.26
CA ALA A 101 -7.62 -6.45 0.52
C ALA A 101 -7.95 -6.32 2.01
N ALA A 102 -7.94 -5.09 2.56
CA ALA A 102 -8.32 -4.83 3.94
C ALA A 102 -9.78 -5.25 4.21
N VAL A 103 -10.71 -4.87 3.34
CA VAL A 103 -12.11 -5.34 3.43
C VAL A 103 -12.18 -6.85 3.37
N GLY A 104 -11.48 -7.48 2.42
CA GLY A 104 -11.46 -8.93 2.24
C GLY A 104 -10.89 -9.71 3.43
N THR A 105 -10.00 -9.10 4.21
CA THR A 105 -9.40 -9.68 5.43
C THR A 105 -10.11 -9.25 6.72
N GLY A 106 -11.16 -8.46 6.63
CA GLY A 106 -11.92 -7.96 7.77
C GLY A 106 -11.23 -6.82 8.53
N THR A 107 -10.24 -6.17 7.92
CA THR A 107 -9.59 -4.96 8.48
C THR A 107 -10.44 -3.74 8.18
N VAL A 108 -11.54 -3.61 8.90
CA VAL A 108 -12.55 -2.54 8.76
C VAL A 108 -12.93 -2.00 10.14
N GLY A 109 -13.41 -0.77 10.18
CA GLY A 109 -13.74 -0.09 11.44
C GLY A 109 -12.51 0.50 12.11
N ASP A 110 -12.52 0.60 13.43
CA ASP A 110 -11.47 1.29 14.18
C ASP A 110 -10.41 0.31 14.70
N ASN A 111 -9.16 0.78 14.76
CA ASN A 111 -8.04 0.07 15.43
C ASN A 111 -7.71 -1.35 14.92
N MET A 112 -8.10 -1.67 13.69
CA MET A 112 -7.74 -2.95 13.05
C MET A 112 -6.47 -2.78 12.23
N CYS A 113 -5.63 -3.83 12.21
CA CYS A 113 -4.37 -3.81 11.47
C CYS A 113 -4.25 -5.00 10.53
N ASN A 114 -3.80 -4.74 9.32
CA ASN A 114 -3.39 -5.76 8.35
C ASN A 114 -1.91 -5.57 8.02
N ILE A 115 -1.15 -6.66 8.01
CA ILE A 115 0.24 -6.67 7.56
C ILE A 115 0.31 -7.53 6.31
N SER A 116 0.74 -6.93 5.21
CA SER A 116 0.96 -7.65 3.94
C SER A 116 2.46 -7.78 3.66
N LEU A 117 2.90 -9.01 3.42
CA LEU A 117 4.30 -9.35 3.14
C LEU A 117 4.42 -9.86 1.69
N GLY A 118 4.74 -8.96 0.80
CA GLY A 118 5.12 -9.24 -0.58
C GLY A 118 6.57 -8.87 -0.85
N THR A 119 6.93 -8.53 -2.08
CA THR A 119 8.24 -7.95 -2.42
C THR A 119 8.54 -6.76 -1.50
N SER A 120 7.60 -5.83 -1.39
CA SER A 120 7.52 -4.80 -0.36
C SER A 120 6.60 -5.25 0.78
N GLY A 121 6.63 -4.54 1.91
CA GLY A 121 5.75 -4.80 3.05
C GLY A 121 4.86 -3.61 3.33
N THR A 122 3.60 -3.85 3.69
CA THR A 122 2.70 -2.78 4.11
C THR A 122 2.11 -3.07 5.49
N ILE A 123 1.96 -2.00 6.27
CA ILE A 123 1.10 -1.97 7.44
C ILE A 123 -0.08 -1.09 7.09
N PHE A 124 -1.26 -1.65 7.15
CA PHE A 124 -2.53 -0.97 6.93
C PHE A 124 -3.29 -0.92 8.24
N ILE A 125 -3.66 0.27 8.70
CA ILE A 125 -4.33 0.48 9.98
C ILE A 125 -5.62 1.25 9.73
N SER A 126 -6.77 0.59 9.90
CA SER A 126 -8.08 1.21 9.75
C SER A 126 -8.42 2.10 10.93
N SER A 127 -9.12 3.21 10.65
CA SER A 127 -9.54 4.19 11.66
C SER A 127 -10.86 4.86 11.26
N ASN A 128 -11.74 5.04 12.22
CA ASN A 128 -12.97 5.80 12.02
C ASN A 128 -12.71 7.31 11.92
N HIS A 129 -11.50 7.76 12.24
CA HIS A 129 -11.12 9.17 12.26
C HIS A 129 -10.00 9.45 11.26
N PHE A 130 -10.09 10.62 10.62
CA PHE A 130 -9.01 11.12 9.79
C PHE A 130 -7.77 11.40 10.65
N GLY A 131 -6.64 10.83 10.25
CA GLY A 131 -5.35 11.04 10.89
C GLY A 131 -4.29 11.43 9.88
N VAL A 132 -3.36 12.28 10.27
CA VAL A 132 -2.18 12.66 9.48
C VAL A 132 -0.95 12.56 10.36
N ASP A 133 0.06 11.87 9.87
CA ASP A 133 1.40 11.95 10.43
C ASP A 133 2.11 13.19 9.88
N GLN A 134 2.42 14.14 10.76
CA GLN A 134 3.10 15.39 10.38
C GLN A 134 4.53 15.19 9.89
N HIS A 135 5.14 14.05 10.17
CA HIS A 135 6.48 13.68 9.70
C HIS A 135 6.47 12.91 8.38
N ASN A 136 5.27 12.64 7.82
CA ASN A 136 5.07 11.88 6.59
C ASN A 136 5.68 10.46 6.61
N ALA A 137 5.85 9.89 7.79
CA ALA A 137 6.31 8.50 7.94
C ALA A 137 5.21 7.50 7.55
N LEU A 138 3.95 7.87 7.80
CA LEU A 138 2.76 7.13 7.36
C LEU A 138 1.92 7.96 6.40
N HIS A 139 1.29 7.27 5.46
CA HIS A 139 0.37 7.87 4.49
C HIS A 139 -1.07 7.78 4.99
N SER A 140 -1.85 8.84 4.76
CA SER A 140 -3.26 8.89 5.09
C SER A 140 -4.12 8.70 3.85
N PHE A 141 -5.12 7.83 3.93
CA PHE A 141 -6.03 7.48 2.85
C PHE A 141 -7.47 7.43 3.33
N ALA A 142 -8.42 7.61 2.42
CA ALA A 142 -9.78 7.15 2.62
C ALA A 142 -9.83 5.63 2.51
N HIS A 143 -10.64 4.98 3.34
CA HIS A 143 -10.82 3.54 3.32
C HIS A 143 -12.09 3.15 2.56
N ALA A 144 -12.11 1.93 2.02
CA ALA A 144 -13.25 1.41 1.25
C ALA A 144 -14.51 1.12 2.09
N ASP A 145 -14.40 1.15 3.40
CA ASP A 145 -15.53 0.98 4.34
C ASP A 145 -16.26 2.30 4.69
N GLY A 146 -15.88 3.41 4.06
CA GLY A 146 -16.43 4.74 4.32
C GLY A 146 -15.67 5.56 5.36
N HIS A 147 -14.58 5.02 5.92
CA HIS A 147 -13.74 5.68 6.92
C HIS A 147 -12.34 6.00 6.38
N TYR A 148 -11.30 5.86 7.18
CA TYR A 148 -9.93 6.22 6.84
C TYR A 148 -8.97 5.09 7.19
N HIS A 149 -7.74 5.18 6.68
CA HIS A 149 -6.65 4.35 7.14
C HIS A 149 -5.31 5.09 7.08
N LEU A 150 -4.39 4.66 7.91
CA LEU A 150 -2.98 4.98 7.80
C LEU A 150 -2.25 3.79 7.20
N MET A 151 -1.28 4.07 6.35
CA MET A 151 -0.48 3.03 5.70
C MET A 151 1.01 3.35 5.79
N GLY A 152 1.77 2.40 6.31
CA GLY A 152 3.23 2.35 6.18
C GLY A 152 3.61 1.37 5.09
N CYS A 153 4.60 1.74 4.26
CA CYS A 153 5.09 0.88 3.19
C CYS A 153 6.62 0.84 3.23
N MET A 154 7.18 -0.33 3.57
CA MET A 154 8.60 -0.60 3.42
C MET A 154 8.90 -1.15 2.03
N LEU A 155 10.04 -0.76 1.45
CA LEU A 155 10.38 -1.12 0.06
C LEU A 155 10.87 -2.54 -0.11
N SER A 156 11.52 -3.12 0.91
CA SER A 156 12.14 -4.44 0.84
C SER A 156 11.70 -5.32 2.01
N ALA A 157 10.66 -6.12 1.81
CA ALA A 157 10.14 -7.06 2.81
C ALA A 157 10.52 -8.52 2.49
N ALA A 158 9.64 -9.31 1.91
CA ALA A 158 9.97 -10.69 1.53
C ALA A 158 11.07 -10.74 0.47
N SER A 159 11.28 -9.66 -0.28
CA SER A 159 12.44 -9.52 -1.19
C SER A 159 13.79 -9.59 -0.48
N CYS A 160 13.89 -9.17 0.79
CA CYS A 160 15.12 -9.33 1.58
C CYS A 160 15.44 -10.81 1.81
N ASN A 161 14.44 -11.59 2.24
CA ASN A 161 14.63 -13.03 2.42
C ASN A 161 14.93 -13.72 1.08
N LYS A 162 14.22 -13.34 0.00
CA LYS A 162 14.50 -13.87 -1.33
C LYS A 162 15.91 -13.56 -1.79
N TRP A 163 16.36 -12.30 -1.67
CA TRP A 163 17.74 -11.90 -1.99
C TRP A 163 18.76 -12.66 -1.16
N TRP A 164 18.54 -12.80 0.15
CA TRP A 164 19.42 -13.53 1.04
C TRP A 164 19.56 -15.00 0.61
N MET A 165 18.44 -15.66 0.36
CA MET A 165 18.40 -17.07 0.00
C MET A 165 18.97 -17.33 -1.41
N ASP A 166 18.50 -16.58 -2.41
CA ASP A 166 18.82 -16.86 -3.81
C ASP A 166 20.23 -16.37 -4.17
N GLU A 167 20.60 -15.16 -3.76
CA GLU A 167 21.83 -14.50 -4.23
C GLU A 167 23.00 -14.66 -3.27
N ILE A 168 22.76 -14.66 -1.96
CA ILE A 168 23.85 -14.72 -0.97
C ILE A 168 24.14 -16.17 -0.56
N ILE A 169 23.12 -16.93 -0.20
CA ILE A 169 23.27 -18.33 0.21
C ILE A 169 23.35 -19.28 -1.00
N GLY A 170 22.62 -18.97 -2.07
CA GLY A 170 22.56 -19.79 -3.29
C GLY A 170 21.68 -21.02 -3.15
N THR A 171 20.61 -20.96 -2.34
CA THR A 171 19.66 -22.06 -2.17
C THR A 171 18.22 -21.60 -2.28
N LYS A 172 17.35 -22.51 -2.75
CA LYS A 172 15.90 -22.32 -2.77
C LYS A 172 15.18 -23.15 -1.70
N ASP A 173 15.92 -23.85 -0.87
CA ASP A 173 15.36 -24.61 0.25
C ASP A 173 15.23 -23.73 1.49
N TYR A 174 14.22 -22.87 1.46
CA TYR A 174 13.90 -21.94 2.54
C TYR A 174 13.60 -22.67 3.85
N ALA A 175 12.93 -23.81 3.77
CA ALA A 175 12.53 -24.57 4.95
C ALA A 175 13.74 -25.16 5.68
N ALA A 176 14.67 -25.78 4.94
CA ALA A 176 15.89 -26.33 5.54
C ALA A 176 16.79 -25.26 6.15
N GLU A 177 16.88 -24.08 5.51
CA GLU A 177 17.68 -22.97 6.02
C GLU A 177 17.08 -22.40 7.31
N GLN A 178 15.76 -22.13 7.32
CA GLN A 178 15.05 -21.58 8.48
C GLN A 178 14.97 -22.57 9.64
N ALA A 179 14.97 -23.87 9.39
CA ALA A 179 14.99 -24.90 10.43
C ALA A 179 16.26 -24.88 11.29
N GLN A 180 17.33 -24.20 10.82
CA GLN A 180 18.57 -24.04 11.59
C GLN A 180 18.48 -22.94 12.64
N ILE A 181 17.46 -22.08 12.60
CA ILE A 181 17.23 -21.02 13.57
C ILE A 181 16.72 -21.67 14.88
N SER A 182 17.50 -21.55 15.95
CA SER A 182 17.21 -22.23 17.21
C SER A 182 16.34 -21.40 18.16
N LYS A 183 16.52 -20.09 18.18
CA LYS A 183 15.85 -19.19 19.13
C LYS A 183 15.52 -17.84 18.48
N LEU A 184 14.24 -17.57 18.31
CA LEU A 184 13.76 -16.27 17.85
C LEU A 184 13.90 -15.22 18.97
N GLY A 185 14.30 -14.00 18.57
CA GLY A 185 14.41 -12.85 19.48
C GLY A 185 15.67 -12.84 20.36
N GLU A 186 16.57 -13.83 20.23
CA GLU A 186 17.83 -13.89 21.01
C GLU A 186 19.08 -13.70 20.11
N ASN A 187 18.91 -13.07 18.95
CA ASN A 187 20.01 -12.83 18.04
C ASN A 187 20.84 -11.61 18.45
N HIS A 188 22.16 -11.67 18.30
CA HIS A 188 23.07 -10.54 18.50
C HIS A 188 23.44 -9.80 17.20
N VAL A 189 23.02 -10.36 16.06
CA VAL A 189 23.19 -9.75 14.74
C VAL A 189 21.88 -9.11 14.33
N TYR A 190 21.96 -7.90 13.83
CA TYR A 190 20.83 -7.15 13.30
C TYR A 190 21.01 -6.88 11.82
N PHE A 191 19.91 -6.86 11.07
CA PHE A 191 19.90 -6.50 9.67
C PHE A 191 18.98 -5.30 9.43
N LEU A 192 19.51 -4.28 8.78
CA LEU A 192 18.69 -3.16 8.27
C LEU A 192 18.26 -3.52 6.85
N PRO A 193 16.95 -3.70 6.59
CA PRO A 193 16.44 -4.28 5.34
C PRO A 193 16.35 -3.28 4.17
N TYR A 194 17.12 -2.20 4.17
CA TYR A 194 16.96 -1.07 3.26
C TYR A 194 17.71 -1.26 1.94
N LEU A 195 17.54 -2.42 1.29
CA LEU A 195 18.24 -2.78 0.06
C LEU A 195 17.98 -1.84 -1.12
N MET A 196 16.82 -1.19 -1.14
CA MET A 196 16.39 -0.27 -2.21
C MET A 196 16.12 1.16 -1.68
N GLY A 197 16.78 1.58 -0.60
CA GLY A 197 16.34 2.72 0.18
C GLY A 197 15.14 2.36 1.05
N GLU A 198 14.56 3.35 1.72
CA GLU A 198 13.36 3.12 2.53
C GLU A 198 12.37 4.27 2.39
N ARG A 199 11.06 3.91 2.39
CA ARG A 199 9.96 4.86 2.42
C ARG A 199 9.48 5.05 3.85
N SER A 200 8.65 4.16 4.36
CA SER A 200 8.13 4.26 5.74
C SER A 200 8.99 3.49 6.72
N PRO A 201 9.34 4.06 7.88
CA PRO A 201 9.00 5.41 8.32
C PRO A 201 10.07 6.48 8.00
N HIS A 202 11.18 6.12 7.36
CA HIS A 202 12.40 6.93 7.31
C HIS A 202 12.44 7.94 6.17
N ASN A 203 11.74 7.69 5.06
CA ASN A 203 11.77 8.51 3.83
C ASN A 203 13.20 8.80 3.32
N ASP A 204 14.08 7.79 3.41
CA ASP A 204 15.48 7.91 2.97
C ASP A 204 15.76 7.00 1.75
N PRO A 205 15.77 7.55 0.53
CA PRO A 205 16.09 6.79 -0.68
C PRO A 205 17.55 6.32 -0.74
N ASN A 206 18.42 6.87 0.13
CA ASN A 206 19.85 6.53 0.20
C ASN A 206 20.18 5.51 1.28
N ALA A 207 19.21 5.13 2.12
CA ALA A 207 19.39 4.05 3.08
C ALA A 207 19.86 2.76 2.38
N ARG A 208 20.68 1.96 3.05
CA ARG A 208 21.23 0.71 2.49
C ARG A 208 21.13 -0.43 3.50
N GLY A 209 21.01 -1.64 2.97
CA GLY A 209 21.05 -2.86 3.76
C GLY A 209 22.39 -2.99 4.50
N THR A 210 22.32 -3.33 5.78
CA THR A 210 23.51 -3.40 6.64
C THR A 210 23.34 -4.47 7.71
N PHE A 211 24.37 -5.30 7.90
CA PHE A 211 24.47 -6.17 9.07
C PHE A 211 25.28 -5.49 10.17
N ILE A 212 24.81 -5.57 11.41
CA ILE A 212 25.43 -4.95 12.59
C ILE A 212 25.56 -6.00 13.69
N GLY A 213 26.67 -5.98 14.43
CA GLY A 213 26.88 -6.85 15.60
C GLY A 213 27.53 -8.20 15.29
N MET A 214 28.07 -8.42 14.09
CA MET A 214 28.76 -9.66 13.75
C MET A 214 30.04 -9.84 14.57
N THR A 215 30.30 -11.07 14.98
CA THR A 215 31.53 -11.52 15.67
C THR A 215 32.11 -12.72 14.95
N MET A 216 33.24 -13.24 15.44
CA MET A 216 33.85 -14.48 14.91
C MET A 216 32.94 -15.70 15.10
N ASP A 217 32.01 -15.64 16.07
CA ASP A 217 31.09 -16.75 16.39
C ASP A 217 29.75 -16.63 15.64
N THR A 218 29.56 -15.57 14.84
CA THR A 218 28.33 -15.38 14.07
C THR A 218 28.19 -16.47 13.02
N SER A 219 27.13 -17.25 13.14
CA SER A 219 26.80 -18.32 12.21
C SER A 219 25.96 -17.86 11.03
N ARG A 220 25.87 -18.68 10.00
CA ARG A 220 24.95 -18.47 8.87
C ARG A 220 23.48 -18.43 9.34
N ALA A 221 23.12 -19.25 10.33
CA ALA A 221 21.77 -19.27 10.90
C ALA A 221 21.45 -17.94 11.59
N ASP A 222 22.40 -17.34 12.32
CA ASP A 222 22.22 -16.02 12.94
C ASP A 222 22.00 -14.93 11.89
N MET A 223 22.69 -14.98 10.77
CA MET A 223 22.51 -14.02 9.67
C MET A 223 21.15 -14.23 8.97
N THR A 224 20.73 -15.47 8.75
CA THR A 224 19.39 -15.78 8.20
C THR A 224 18.30 -15.27 9.13
N GLN A 225 18.44 -15.51 10.44
CA GLN A 225 17.52 -14.98 11.44
C GLN A 225 17.48 -13.44 11.41
N ALA A 226 18.65 -12.79 11.35
CA ALA A 226 18.74 -11.33 11.31
C ALA A 226 17.99 -10.73 10.11
N VAL A 227 18.03 -11.37 8.94
CA VAL A 227 17.28 -10.92 7.75
C VAL A 227 15.76 -10.98 8.00
N LEU A 228 15.26 -12.05 8.59
CA LEU A 228 13.83 -12.20 8.91
C LEU A 228 13.38 -11.21 9.99
N GLU A 229 14.15 -11.10 11.07
CA GLU A 229 13.86 -10.19 12.18
C GLU A 229 13.97 -8.72 11.75
N GLY A 230 14.94 -8.38 10.90
CA GLY A 230 15.10 -7.02 10.38
C GLY A 230 13.87 -6.50 9.63
N VAL A 231 13.24 -7.36 8.82
CA VAL A 231 11.96 -7.03 8.17
C VAL A 231 10.85 -6.81 9.21
N ALA A 232 10.77 -7.66 10.22
CA ALA A 232 9.78 -7.53 11.29
C ALA A 232 9.99 -6.25 12.12
N PHE A 233 11.23 -5.89 12.42
CA PHE A 233 11.56 -4.65 13.14
C PHE A 233 11.22 -3.41 12.32
N ALA A 234 11.53 -3.38 11.02
CA ALA A 234 11.18 -2.25 10.16
C ALA A 234 9.66 -2.06 10.03
N LEU A 235 8.88 -3.14 9.98
CA LEU A 235 7.41 -3.05 10.06
C LEU A 235 6.95 -2.53 11.42
N ARG A 236 7.59 -2.97 12.51
CA ARG A 236 7.30 -2.49 13.85
C ARG A 236 7.57 -0.99 14.00
N ASP A 237 8.61 -0.46 13.37
CA ASP A 237 8.90 0.98 13.42
C ASP A 237 7.71 1.80 12.87
N SER A 238 7.12 1.38 11.75
CA SER A 238 5.89 2.01 11.23
C SER A 238 4.70 1.88 12.21
N LEU A 239 4.60 0.74 12.91
CA LEU A 239 3.56 0.52 13.92
C LEU A 239 3.74 1.43 15.15
N GLU A 240 4.97 1.65 15.60
CA GLU A 240 5.25 2.55 16.73
C GLU A 240 4.95 4.02 16.36
N VAL A 241 5.15 4.41 15.10
CA VAL A 241 4.68 5.73 14.60
C VAL A 241 3.16 5.83 14.75
N ALA A 242 2.40 4.83 14.29
CA ALA A 242 0.95 4.82 14.42
C ALA A 242 0.49 4.92 15.88
N LYS A 243 1.13 4.19 16.79
CA LYS A 243 0.86 4.28 18.23
C LYS A 243 1.15 5.66 18.80
N SER A 244 2.21 6.33 18.34
CA SER A 244 2.55 7.69 18.77
C SER A 244 1.49 8.72 18.34
N LEU A 245 0.69 8.41 17.31
CA LEU A 245 -0.46 9.20 16.87
C LEU A 245 -1.74 8.90 17.67
N GLY A 246 -1.66 8.07 18.70
CA GLY A 246 -2.78 7.73 19.58
C GLY A 246 -3.63 6.53 19.11
N ILE A 247 -3.14 5.76 18.13
CA ILE A 247 -3.84 4.56 17.66
C ILE A 247 -3.54 3.40 18.62
N HIS A 248 -4.61 2.78 19.11
CA HIS A 248 -4.55 1.58 19.95
C HIS A 248 -5.06 0.39 19.14
N LEU A 249 -4.15 -0.50 18.74
CA LEU A 249 -4.52 -1.67 17.96
C LEU A 249 -5.17 -2.74 18.83
N GLU A 250 -6.30 -3.27 18.39
CA GLU A 250 -7.01 -4.37 19.05
C GLU A 250 -6.68 -5.73 18.41
N ARG A 251 -6.40 -5.75 17.10
CA ARG A 251 -6.02 -6.93 16.29
C ARG A 251 -5.16 -6.52 15.10
#